data_7d413197a863044f56c10a6bded4f6fb
#
_entry.id   7d413197a863044f56c10a6bded4f6fb
#
_cell.length_a   1.000
_cell.length_b   1.000
_cell.length_c   1.000
_cell.angle_alpha   90.00
_cell.angle_beta   90.00
_cell.angle_gamma   90.00
#
_symmetry.space_group_name_H-M   'P 1'
#
loop_
_entity.id
_entity.type
_entity.pdbx_description
1 polymer ?
#
loop_
_entity_poly.entity_id
_entity_poly.type
_entity_poly.pdbx_seq_one_letter_code
_entity_poly.pdbx_strand_id
1 'polypeptide(L)'
;MKIPRNIGASELVRALRVLGYESVRQDGSHIRLTTTLGGTHHVTIPNHRPLKTGTLLGGVLKPVATHHKLTVEELLAKLEL
;
A
#
# COMPACT_ATOMS: atom_id res chain seq x y z
N MET A 1 17.71 -0.05 3.72
CA MET A 1 16.26 -0.32 3.77
C MET A 1 15.93 -1.61 3.03
N LYS A 2 15.19 -2.49 3.66
CA LYS A 2 14.74 -3.73 3.03
C LYS A 2 13.28 -3.59 2.59
N ILE A 3 13.05 -3.81 1.30
CA ILE A 3 11.68 -3.86 0.80
C ILE A 3 11.15 -5.29 1.02
N PRO A 4 9.94 -5.46 1.58
CA PRO A 4 9.40 -6.79 1.82
C PRO A 4 9.32 -7.62 0.55
N ARG A 5 9.64 -8.91 0.66
CA ARG A 5 9.49 -9.88 -0.43
C ARG A 5 8.37 -10.83 -0.04
N ASN A 6 7.77 -11.47 -1.03
CA ASN A 6 6.69 -12.44 -0.81
C ASN A 6 5.47 -11.87 -0.10
N ILE A 7 5.27 -10.55 -0.18
CA ILE A 7 4.06 -9.95 0.33
C ILE A 7 2.98 -9.99 -0.76
N GLY A 8 1.80 -10.45 -0.39
CA GLY A 8 0.65 -10.49 -1.29
C GLY A 8 -0.24 -9.28 -1.12
N ALA A 9 -1.18 -9.10 -2.07
CA ALA A 9 -2.10 -7.98 -2.05
C ALA A 9 -2.94 -7.95 -0.76
N SER A 10 -3.47 -9.07 -0.31
CA SER A 10 -4.31 -9.11 0.89
C SER A 10 -3.55 -8.71 2.15
N GLU A 11 -2.27 -9.08 2.24
CA GLU A 11 -1.43 -8.70 3.37
C GLU A 11 -1.18 -7.19 3.36
N LEU A 12 -0.92 -6.62 2.19
CA LEU A 12 -0.69 -5.19 2.04
C LEU A 12 -1.95 -4.39 2.33
N VAL A 13 -3.11 -4.84 1.85
CA VAL A 13 -4.40 -4.21 2.15
C VAL A 13 -4.63 -4.14 3.66
N ARG A 14 -4.35 -5.24 4.35
CA ARG A 14 -4.50 -5.29 5.80
C ARG A 14 -3.55 -4.32 6.51
N ALA A 15 -2.30 -4.29 6.08
CA ALA A 15 -1.29 -3.40 6.67
C ALA A 15 -1.67 -1.94 6.49
N LEU A 16 -2.17 -1.56 5.33
CA LEU A 16 -2.53 -0.17 5.03
C LEU A 16 -3.71 0.36 5.83
N ARG A 17 -4.47 -0.50 6.49
CA ARG A 17 -5.57 -0.06 7.37
C ARG A 17 -5.08 0.85 8.50
N VAL A 18 -3.85 0.69 8.91
CA VAL A 18 -3.23 1.53 9.95
C VAL A 18 -3.22 3.01 9.55
N LEU A 19 -3.18 3.28 8.25
CA LEU A 19 -3.22 4.63 7.70
C LEU A 19 -4.61 5.01 7.16
N GLY A 20 -5.63 4.27 7.56
CA GLY A 20 -7.00 4.58 7.21
C GLY A 20 -7.45 4.10 5.84
N TYR A 21 -6.62 3.34 5.12
CA TYR A 21 -7.02 2.82 3.82
C TYR A 21 -8.04 1.71 3.96
N GLU A 22 -9.09 1.80 3.17
CA GLU A 22 -10.13 0.79 3.10
C GLU A 22 -10.36 0.41 1.65
N SER A 23 -10.65 -0.87 1.42
CA SER A 23 -10.99 -1.35 0.10
C SER A 23 -12.38 -0.82 -0.27
N VAL A 24 -12.44 -0.04 -1.34
CA VAL A 24 -13.69 0.57 -1.79
C VAL A 24 -14.21 -0.06 -3.07
N ARG A 25 -13.34 -0.75 -3.81
CA ARG A 25 -13.72 -1.35 -5.08
C ARG A 25 -12.69 -2.40 -5.49
N GLN A 26 -13.17 -3.43 -6.17
CA GLN A 26 -12.29 -4.41 -6.79
C GLN A 26 -12.79 -4.67 -8.21
N ASP A 27 -11.92 -4.41 -9.18
CA ASP A 27 -12.19 -4.66 -10.60
C ASP A 27 -11.23 -5.74 -11.08
N GLY A 28 -11.74 -6.96 -11.28
CA GLY A 28 -10.89 -8.06 -11.71
C GLY A 28 -9.74 -8.28 -10.76
N SER A 29 -8.52 -8.05 -11.25
CA SER A 29 -7.29 -8.24 -10.47
C SER A 29 -6.77 -6.97 -9.81
N HIS A 30 -7.57 -5.91 -9.73
CA HIS A 30 -7.16 -4.64 -9.12
C HIS A 30 -8.03 -4.29 -7.93
N ILE A 31 -7.40 -4.03 -6.79
CA ILE A 31 -8.08 -3.65 -5.55
C ILE A 31 -7.83 -2.16 -5.32
N ARG A 32 -8.89 -1.37 -5.25
CA ARG A 32 -8.78 0.07 -5.01
C ARG A 32 -8.99 0.36 -3.54
N LEU A 33 -8.04 1.07 -2.95
CA LEU A 33 -8.11 1.51 -1.55
C LEU A 33 -8.19 3.01 -1.48
N THR A 34 -8.86 3.52 -0.45
CA THR A 34 -8.98 4.95 -0.22
C THR A 34 -8.80 5.25 1.26
N THR A 35 -8.08 6.33 1.57
CA THR A 35 -7.99 6.90 2.91
C THR A 35 -8.45 8.35 2.86
N THR A 36 -8.91 8.85 4.00
CA THR A 36 -9.19 10.29 4.18
C THR A 36 -8.18 10.94 5.13
N LEU A 37 -7.25 10.17 5.70
CA LEU A 37 -6.22 10.71 6.58
C LEU A 37 -5.26 11.58 5.80
N GLY A 38 -5.08 12.82 6.24
CA GLY A 38 -4.23 13.77 5.54
C GLY A 38 -4.77 14.21 4.19
N GLY A 39 -6.07 14.07 3.98
CA GLY A 39 -6.75 14.30 2.70
C GLY A 39 -7.06 13.00 1.99
N THR A 40 -7.95 13.04 1.02
CA THR A 40 -8.36 11.86 0.26
C THR A 40 -7.22 11.37 -0.63
N HIS A 41 -6.90 10.09 -0.52
CA HIS A 41 -5.86 9.47 -1.34
C HIS A 41 -6.28 8.07 -1.75
N HIS A 42 -6.06 7.75 -3.01
CA HIS A 42 -6.39 6.44 -3.58
C HIS A 42 -5.13 5.71 -4.00
N VAL A 43 -5.11 4.40 -3.77
CA VAL A 43 -4.09 3.53 -4.35
C VAL A 43 -4.75 2.30 -4.94
N THR A 44 -4.16 1.75 -5.99
CA THR A 44 -4.63 0.53 -6.62
C THR A 44 -3.56 -0.55 -6.44
N ILE A 45 -3.96 -1.69 -5.90
CA ILE A 45 -3.07 -2.81 -5.64
C ILE A 45 -3.44 -3.96 -6.57
N PRO A 46 -2.52 -4.44 -7.43
CA PRO A 46 -2.77 -5.63 -8.21
C PRO A 46 -2.97 -6.83 -7.28
N ASN A 47 -4.00 -7.62 -7.52
CA ASN A 47 -4.30 -8.78 -6.67
C ASN A 47 -3.41 -9.96 -7.04
N HIS A 48 -2.12 -9.83 -6.73
CA HIS A 48 -1.11 -10.86 -6.99
C HIS A 48 -0.42 -11.27 -5.70
N ARG A 49 0.16 -12.43 -5.72
CA ARG A 49 0.97 -12.95 -4.62
C ARG A 49 2.13 -13.77 -5.18
N PRO A 50 3.40 -13.36 -4.96
CA PRO A 50 3.78 -12.09 -4.31
C PRO A 50 3.65 -10.91 -5.26
N LEU A 51 3.60 -9.71 -4.70
CA LEU A 51 3.68 -8.48 -5.49
C LEU A 51 5.11 -8.27 -5.98
N LYS A 52 5.26 -7.81 -7.21
CA LYS A 52 6.58 -7.48 -7.74
C LYS A 52 7.14 -6.29 -6.97
N THR A 53 8.44 -6.33 -6.64
CA THR A 53 9.09 -5.28 -5.86
C THR A 53 8.92 -3.89 -6.48
N GLY A 54 9.07 -3.77 -7.80
CA GLY A 54 8.89 -2.49 -8.48
C GLY A 54 7.47 -1.96 -8.38
N THR A 55 6.48 -2.84 -8.51
CA THR A 55 5.07 -2.47 -8.35
C THR A 55 4.77 -2.06 -6.91
N LEU A 56 5.25 -2.83 -5.95
CA LEU A 56 5.06 -2.53 -4.53
C LEU A 56 5.69 -1.18 -4.17
N LEU A 57 6.95 -0.98 -4.52
CA LEU A 57 7.67 0.25 -4.18
C LEU A 57 7.13 1.47 -4.92
N GLY A 58 7.11 1.42 -6.25
CA GLY A 58 6.74 2.57 -7.08
C GLY A 58 5.24 2.83 -7.15
N GLY A 59 4.43 1.77 -7.13
CA GLY A 59 2.99 1.89 -7.29
C GLY A 59 2.21 2.08 -6.00
N VAL A 60 2.77 1.66 -4.87
CA VAL A 60 2.07 1.70 -3.57
C VAL A 60 2.87 2.44 -2.51
N LEU A 61 4.07 1.96 -2.17
CA LEU A 61 4.81 2.50 -1.03
C LEU A 61 5.21 3.97 -1.21
N LYS A 62 5.76 4.35 -2.36
CA LYS A 62 6.16 5.73 -2.59
C LYS A 62 4.99 6.71 -2.60
N PRO A 63 3.90 6.44 -3.33
CA PRO A 63 2.73 7.32 -3.29
C PRO A 63 2.12 7.47 -1.89
N VAL A 64 2.02 6.37 -1.16
CA VAL A 64 1.48 6.38 0.21
C VAL A 64 2.39 7.18 1.13
N ALA A 65 3.70 6.92 1.08
CA ALA A 65 4.66 7.64 1.90
C ALA A 65 4.60 9.14 1.63
N THR A 66 4.56 9.53 0.36
CA THR A 66 4.47 10.94 -0.03
C THR A 66 3.21 11.60 0.51
N HIS A 67 2.07 10.92 0.39
CA HIS A 67 0.81 11.46 0.88
C HIS A 67 0.84 11.69 2.40
N HIS A 68 1.43 10.78 3.14
CA HIS A 68 1.49 10.84 4.61
C HIS A 68 2.75 11.54 5.13
N LYS A 69 3.55 12.12 4.24
CA LYS A 69 4.78 12.85 4.59
C LYS A 69 5.78 11.98 5.34
N LEU A 70 5.93 10.75 4.89
CA LEU A 70 6.85 9.76 5.45
C LEU A 70 7.89 9.38 4.41
N THR A 71 9.05 8.92 4.88
CA THR A 71 9.95 8.19 4.00
C THR A 71 9.40 6.77 3.83
N VAL A 72 9.84 6.07 2.79
CA VAL A 72 9.42 4.67 2.60
C VAL A 72 9.83 3.82 3.79
N GLU A 73 11.01 4.08 4.36
CA GLU A 73 11.49 3.36 5.54
C GLU A 73 10.57 3.59 6.75
N GLU A 74 10.17 4.83 6.99
CA GLU A 74 9.22 5.15 8.05
C GLU A 74 7.87 4.49 7.82
N LEU A 75 7.43 4.47 6.56
CA LEU A 75 6.18 3.81 6.19
C LEU A 75 6.23 2.32 6.48
N LEU A 76 7.30 1.64 6.09
CA LEU A 76 7.45 0.21 6.34
C LEU A 76 7.41 -0.11 7.84
N ALA A 77 8.07 0.72 8.65
CA ALA A 77 8.04 0.55 10.10
C ALA A 77 6.61 0.70 10.64
N LYS A 78 5.88 1.69 10.14
CA LYS A 78 4.51 1.95 10.57
C LYS A 78 3.55 0.83 10.18
N LEU A 79 3.77 0.23 9.02
CA LEU A 79 2.97 -0.89 8.53
C LEU A 79 3.41 -2.23 9.14
N GLU A 80 4.50 -2.24 9.87
CA GLU A 80 5.08 -3.45 10.45
C GLU A 80 5.46 -4.49 9.39
N LEU A 81 6.00 -4.01 8.29
CA LEU A 81 6.42 -4.87 7.18
C LEU A 81 7.94 -5.09 7.16
#